data_ceef9267d3992a3e85dda67962bc0565
#
_entry.id   ceef9267d3992a3e85dda67962bc0565
#
_cell.length_a   1.000
_cell.length_b   1.000
_cell.length_c   1.000
_cell.angle_alpha   90.00
_cell.angle_beta   90.00
_cell.angle_gamma   90.00
#
_symmetry.space_group_name_H-M   'P 1'
#
loop_
_entity.id
_entity.type
_entity.pdbx_description
1 polymer ?
#
loop_
_entity_poly.entity_id
_entity_poly.type
_entity_poly.pdbx_seq_one_letter_code
_entity_poly.pdbx_strand_id
1 'polypeptide(L)'
;MNLNPQYIKKSFNEIGYKEAFSLLKDWINNSNDPDLRKEALEVFGYLDNGKNFRFFEHIFLSDEDPKMRLLSGNLLKGRYLNHKKLISLLEFTLSSLENIDQKFLAIKILNSLKSKKAHKVIKEFLKKSIKKYFSSKFKEFPEEIFNTDYTSSICESVLELCYNLILFDYYKRYRGYNVTLRKGIIILLNCENSNLNHISEIPAFYKLFKLEHLLLQGNKINEIDTLDHLQNLKVLDLTNNQINKIKNLENLRNLEELKLSKNQIRKIENLNLTNLRKLSLDHNLILKIGNLERLSNLEYLNLGYNTIEKIENLGVLYKLKNLNLSNNQIEEISGLDNLIHLTSLRLNANSIKHLSGLDNLFELKILNLSNNLIEHIENLQNLYNLTKFELSNNKIKKIEGLDHLIKLQELFLDKNRITKLEGIENLESLIILFLENNYISEFRIGDIENLKNLNFIFLNENPLSPESKRQYAKKTRFP
;
A
#
# COMPACT_ATOMS: atom_id res chain seq x y z
N MET A 1 32.74 -37.30 31.33
CA MET A 1 32.53 -37.13 29.89
C MET A 1 31.26 -36.33 29.71
N ASN A 2 31.27 -35.20 29.02
CA ASN A 2 30.02 -34.47 28.71
C ASN A 2 29.27 -35.27 27.65
N LEU A 3 28.28 -36.03 28.04
CA LEU A 3 27.34 -36.71 27.15
C LEU A 3 26.54 -35.62 26.37
N ASN A 4 26.73 -35.57 25.06
CA ASN A 4 25.95 -34.74 24.15
C ASN A 4 25.61 -35.52 22.88
N PRO A 5 24.67 -35.02 22.02
CA PRO A 5 24.24 -35.76 20.84
C PRO A 5 25.40 -36.11 19.85
N GLN A 6 26.37 -35.24 19.68
CA GLN A 6 27.52 -35.50 18.79
C GLN A 6 28.45 -36.61 19.35
N TYR A 7 28.60 -36.68 20.66
CA TYR A 7 29.32 -37.77 21.27
C TYR A 7 28.63 -39.13 21.00
N ILE A 8 27.30 -39.18 21.18
CA ILE A 8 26.52 -40.38 20.82
C ILE A 8 26.69 -40.76 19.36
N LYS A 9 26.68 -39.76 18.44
CA LYS A 9 26.92 -40.01 17.02
C LYS A 9 28.25 -40.66 16.74
N LYS A 10 29.32 -40.17 17.39
CA LYS A 10 30.70 -40.67 17.20
C LYS A 10 30.93 -42.04 17.84
N SER A 11 30.39 -42.26 19.03
CA SER A 11 30.57 -43.48 19.82
C SER A 11 29.40 -44.47 19.74
N PHE A 12 28.59 -44.38 18.69
CA PHE A 12 27.35 -45.17 18.55
C PHE A 12 27.59 -46.69 18.63
N ASN A 13 28.65 -47.18 18.04
CA ASN A 13 29.02 -48.60 18.06
C ASN A 13 29.43 -49.06 19.45
N GLU A 14 29.98 -48.21 20.29
CA GLU A 14 30.39 -48.49 21.66
C GLU A 14 29.21 -48.48 22.65
N ILE A 15 28.34 -47.49 22.50
CA ILE A 15 27.14 -47.27 23.34
C ILE A 15 26.08 -48.31 23.05
N GLY A 16 25.94 -48.68 21.80
CA GLY A 16 24.91 -49.61 21.32
C GLY A 16 23.55 -48.96 21.01
N TYR A 17 22.81 -49.60 20.13
CA TYR A 17 21.57 -49.07 19.55
C TYR A 17 20.53 -48.67 20.62
N LYS A 18 20.22 -49.55 21.58
CA LYS A 18 19.15 -49.30 22.56
C LYS A 18 19.44 -48.11 23.48
N GLU A 19 20.65 -48.03 23.99
CA GLU A 19 21.05 -46.97 24.91
C GLU A 19 21.17 -45.64 24.21
N ALA A 20 21.83 -45.58 23.04
CA ALA A 20 21.94 -44.38 22.23
C ALA A 20 20.58 -43.75 21.89
N PHE A 21 19.63 -44.57 21.42
CA PHE A 21 18.28 -44.10 21.10
C PHE A 21 17.45 -43.73 22.33
N SER A 22 17.69 -44.36 23.48
CA SER A 22 17.05 -43.98 24.73
C SER A 22 17.48 -42.60 25.21
N LEU A 23 18.79 -42.34 25.22
CA LEU A 23 19.35 -41.03 25.58
C LEU A 23 18.90 -39.91 24.65
N LEU A 24 18.95 -40.17 23.34
CA LEU A 24 18.49 -39.18 22.35
C LEU A 24 16.99 -38.87 22.51
N LYS A 25 16.12 -39.86 22.74
CA LYS A 25 14.70 -39.66 23.00
C LYS A 25 14.45 -38.87 24.28
N ASP A 26 15.22 -39.10 25.31
CA ASP A 26 15.09 -38.38 26.58
C ASP A 26 15.39 -36.89 26.36
N TRP A 27 16.48 -36.51 25.67
CA TRP A 27 16.75 -35.14 25.36
C TRP A 27 15.72 -34.51 24.44
N ILE A 28 15.22 -35.21 23.42
CA ILE A 28 14.19 -34.71 22.52
C ILE A 28 12.89 -34.39 23.28
N ASN A 29 12.49 -35.26 24.21
CA ASN A 29 11.20 -35.13 24.89
C ASN A 29 11.26 -34.26 26.15
N ASN A 30 12.38 -34.26 26.88
CA ASN A 30 12.43 -33.74 28.25
C ASN A 30 13.39 -32.54 28.42
N SER A 31 14.27 -32.26 27.48
CA SER A 31 15.16 -31.08 27.60
C SER A 31 14.43 -29.77 27.45
N ASN A 32 14.74 -28.79 28.31
CA ASN A 32 14.29 -27.42 28.19
C ASN A 32 15.16 -26.58 27.22
N ASP A 33 16.30 -27.13 26.75
CA ASP A 33 17.17 -26.49 25.78
C ASP A 33 16.73 -26.81 24.33
N PRO A 34 16.21 -25.83 23.57
CA PRO A 34 15.71 -26.06 22.22
C PRO A 34 16.82 -26.50 21.25
N ASP A 35 18.04 -26.03 21.43
CA ASP A 35 19.18 -26.38 20.56
C ASP A 35 19.62 -27.83 20.83
N LEU A 36 19.67 -28.24 22.07
CA LEU A 36 19.95 -29.64 22.44
C LEU A 36 18.86 -30.60 21.92
N ARG A 37 17.57 -30.22 22.03
CA ARG A 37 16.44 -31.00 21.48
C ARG A 37 16.59 -31.19 19.97
N LYS A 38 16.90 -30.10 19.25
CA LYS A 38 17.09 -30.11 17.81
C LYS A 38 18.28 -30.99 17.41
N GLU A 39 19.43 -30.81 18.04
CA GLU A 39 20.63 -31.59 17.75
C GLU A 39 20.40 -33.08 18.02
N ALA A 40 19.74 -33.41 19.12
CA ALA A 40 19.38 -34.79 19.45
C ALA A 40 18.47 -35.42 18.38
N LEU A 41 17.47 -34.67 17.84
CA LEU A 41 16.60 -35.16 16.78
C LEU A 41 17.35 -35.33 15.44
N GLU A 42 18.29 -34.44 15.10
CA GLU A 42 19.15 -34.56 13.92
C GLU A 42 20.02 -35.83 14.00
N VAL A 43 20.67 -36.07 15.16
CA VAL A 43 21.49 -37.27 15.40
C VAL A 43 20.63 -38.53 15.42
N PHE A 44 19.47 -38.49 16.06
CA PHE A 44 18.50 -39.59 16.04
C PHE A 44 18.11 -39.94 14.60
N GLY A 45 17.78 -38.93 13.78
CA GLY A 45 17.46 -39.14 12.37
C GLY A 45 18.64 -39.65 11.53
N TYR A 46 19.87 -39.25 11.85
CA TYR A 46 21.08 -39.75 11.21
C TYR A 46 21.30 -41.26 11.50
N LEU A 47 21.11 -41.67 12.73
CA LEU A 47 21.34 -43.03 13.17
C LEU A 47 20.16 -44.00 12.89
N ASP A 48 18.97 -43.45 12.58
CA ASP A 48 17.77 -44.24 12.35
C ASP A 48 17.90 -45.17 11.13
N ASN A 49 17.49 -46.42 11.34
CA ASN A 49 17.51 -47.48 10.34
C ASN A 49 16.12 -47.76 9.69
N GLY A 50 15.22 -46.79 9.73
CA GLY A 50 13.89 -46.92 9.15
C GLY A 50 12.83 -47.58 10.03
N LYS A 51 13.10 -47.79 11.34
CA LYS A 51 12.16 -48.45 12.28
C LYS A 51 11.36 -47.45 13.13
N ASN A 52 11.72 -46.19 13.19
CA ASN A 52 11.14 -45.22 14.12
C ASN A 52 10.10 -44.26 13.48
N PHE A 53 9.42 -44.68 12.43
CA PHE A 53 8.39 -43.85 11.73
C PHE A 53 7.40 -43.20 12.70
N ARG A 54 6.84 -43.98 13.67
CA ARG A 54 5.86 -43.46 14.63
C ARG A 54 6.42 -42.37 15.54
N PHE A 55 7.70 -42.42 15.87
CA PHE A 55 8.35 -41.38 16.69
C PHE A 55 8.44 -40.07 15.92
N PHE A 56 8.88 -40.11 14.67
CA PHE A 56 8.89 -38.93 13.83
C PHE A 56 7.47 -38.42 13.50
N GLU A 57 6.53 -39.32 13.25
CA GLU A 57 5.11 -38.99 13.05
C GLU A 57 4.56 -38.21 14.25
N HIS A 58 4.83 -38.65 15.48
CA HIS A 58 4.39 -37.98 16.70
C HIS A 58 4.98 -36.56 16.81
N ILE A 59 6.29 -36.40 16.66
CA ILE A 59 6.95 -35.09 16.69
C ILE A 59 6.41 -34.20 15.58
N PHE A 60 6.26 -34.73 14.38
CA PHE A 60 5.74 -33.94 13.24
C PHE A 60 4.33 -33.42 13.50
N LEU A 61 3.46 -34.18 14.13
CA LEU A 61 2.07 -33.80 14.38
C LEU A 61 1.89 -32.90 15.61
N SER A 62 2.62 -33.14 16.68
CA SER A 62 2.24 -32.63 18.00
C SER A 62 3.33 -31.97 18.83
N ASP A 63 4.60 -31.91 18.37
CA ASP A 63 5.62 -31.19 19.14
C ASP A 63 5.25 -29.72 19.29
N GLU A 64 5.50 -29.13 20.46
CA GLU A 64 5.19 -27.72 20.73
C GLU A 64 6.04 -26.78 19.90
N ASP A 65 7.32 -27.12 19.66
CA ASP A 65 8.23 -26.33 18.86
C ASP A 65 7.99 -26.52 17.35
N PRO A 66 7.61 -25.48 16.62
CA PRO A 66 7.44 -25.53 15.15
C PRO A 66 8.68 -26.02 14.40
N LYS A 67 9.89 -25.69 14.91
CA LYS A 67 11.16 -26.12 14.29
C LYS A 67 11.33 -27.64 14.38
N MET A 68 10.99 -28.21 15.52
CA MET A 68 11.01 -29.65 15.73
C MET A 68 10.02 -30.38 14.81
N ARG A 69 8.80 -29.84 14.64
CA ARG A 69 7.83 -30.40 13.69
C ARG A 69 8.37 -30.42 12.27
N LEU A 70 8.94 -29.30 11.81
CA LEU A 70 9.49 -29.21 10.44
C LEU A 70 10.71 -30.10 10.25
N LEU A 71 11.60 -30.17 11.23
CA LEU A 71 12.75 -31.06 11.20
C LEU A 71 12.32 -32.52 11.10
N SER A 72 11.37 -32.96 11.94
CA SER A 72 10.81 -34.30 11.88
C SER A 72 10.17 -34.61 10.52
N GLY A 73 9.41 -33.67 9.95
CA GLY A 73 8.86 -33.82 8.61
C GLY A 73 9.92 -33.97 7.51
N ASN A 74 11.03 -33.25 7.61
CA ASN A 74 12.16 -33.39 6.70
C ASN A 74 12.86 -34.76 6.86
N LEU A 75 12.98 -35.28 8.08
CA LEU A 75 13.49 -36.61 8.34
C LEU A 75 12.57 -37.70 7.77
N LEU A 76 11.25 -37.53 7.93
CA LEU A 76 10.26 -38.39 7.28
C LEU A 76 10.43 -38.40 5.75
N LYS A 77 10.63 -37.22 5.14
CA LYS A 77 10.94 -37.09 3.72
C LYS A 77 12.24 -37.82 3.32
N GLY A 78 13.29 -37.68 4.14
CA GLY A 78 14.61 -38.23 3.82
C GLY A 78 14.69 -39.76 3.98
N ARG A 79 13.97 -40.33 4.94
CA ARG A 79 14.14 -41.71 5.38
C ARG A 79 12.95 -42.64 5.09
N TYR A 80 11.74 -42.08 4.93
CA TYR A 80 10.50 -42.85 4.95
C TYR A 80 9.63 -42.68 3.71
N LEU A 81 10.20 -42.24 2.56
CA LEU A 81 9.43 -42.03 1.31
C LEU A 81 8.60 -43.25 0.89
N ASN A 82 9.13 -44.46 1.12
CA ASN A 82 8.45 -45.70 0.75
C ASN A 82 7.58 -46.27 1.89
N HIS A 83 7.46 -45.57 3.03
CA HIS A 83 6.68 -46.09 4.15
C HIS A 83 5.18 -46.03 3.86
N LYS A 84 4.48 -47.16 3.99
CA LYS A 84 3.05 -47.30 3.63
C LYS A 84 2.08 -46.34 4.29
N LYS A 85 2.40 -45.80 5.47
CA LYS A 85 1.57 -44.81 6.21
C LYS A 85 1.89 -43.36 5.86
N LEU A 86 2.98 -43.05 5.14
CA LEU A 86 3.41 -41.68 4.93
C LEU A 86 2.35 -40.88 4.17
N ILE A 87 1.77 -41.43 3.11
CA ILE A 87 0.76 -40.72 2.32
C ILE A 87 -0.49 -40.40 3.16
N SER A 88 -0.94 -41.31 4.00
CA SER A 88 -2.10 -41.08 4.90
C SER A 88 -1.81 -40.05 5.98
N LEU A 89 -0.59 -39.99 6.51
CA LEU A 89 -0.13 -38.92 7.41
C LEU A 89 -0.19 -37.55 6.73
N LEU A 90 0.32 -37.44 5.51
CA LEU A 90 0.33 -36.18 4.77
C LEU A 90 -1.08 -35.71 4.34
N GLU A 91 -1.96 -36.66 3.99
CA GLU A 91 -3.38 -36.38 3.73
C GLU A 91 -4.08 -35.84 4.99
N PHE A 92 -3.84 -36.47 6.14
CA PHE A 92 -4.33 -35.96 7.44
C PHE A 92 -3.80 -34.54 7.73
N THR A 93 -2.50 -34.31 7.50
CA THR A 93 -1.89 -32.98 7.68
C THR A 93 -2.60 -31.91 6.84
N LEU A 94 -2.90 -32.19 5.59
CA LEU A 94 -3.57 -31.23 4.70
C LEU A 94 -5.02 -30.96 5.12
N SER A 95 -5.72 -31.98 5.63
CA SER A 95 -7.15 -31.87 5.94
C SER A 95 -7.45 -31.35 7.35
N SER A 96 -6.61 -31.65 8.34
CA SER A 96 -6.94 -31.50 9.75
C SER A 96 -6.04 -30.52 10.52
N LEU A 97 -4.78 -30.34 10.12
CA LEU A 97 -3.89 -29.42 10.82
C LEU A 97 -4.15 -27.96 10.40
N GLU A 98 -3.85 -27.04 11.31
CA GLU A 98 -3.96 -25.58 11.07
C GLU A 98 -2.64 -24.97 10.61
N ASN A 99 -1.52 -25.55 11.03
CA ASN A 99 -0.18 -25.01 10.77
C ASN A 99 0.17 -25.04 9.27
N ILE A 100 0.44 -23.85 8.72
CA ILE A 100 0.71 -23.67 7.28
C ILE A 100 2.02 -24.29 6.83
N ASP A 101 3.07 -24.26 7.66
CA ASP A 101 4.40 -24.79 7.31
C ASP A 101 4.37 -26.30 7.19
N GLN A 102 3.62 -26.98 8.09
CA GLN A 102 3.40 -28.42 7.98
C GLN A 102 2.61 -28.77 6.72
N LYS A 103 1.58 -27.98 6.36
CA LYS A 103 0.83 -28.18 5.11
C LYS A 103 1.72 -27.97 3.88
N PHE A 104 2.57 -26.94 3.87
CA PHE A 104 3.53 -26.72 2.78
C PHE A 104 4.51 -27.87 2.65
N LEU A 105 5.02 -28.36 3.77
CA LEU A 105 5.92 -29.49 3.79
C LEU A 105 5.21 -30.76 3.31
N ALA A 106 3.96 -30.97 3.68
CA ALA A 106 3.15 -32.11 3.22
C ALA A 106 2.97 -32.08 1.69
N ILE A 107 2.63 -30.94 1.09
CA ILE A 107 2.55 -30.78 -0.38
C ILE A 107 3.90 -31.09 -1.03
N LYS A 108 5.00 -30.55 -0.46
CA LYS A 108 6.36 -30.77 -0.98
C LYS A 108 6.77 -32.25 -0.93
N ILE A 109 6.43 -32.96 0.15
CA ILE A 109 6.71 -34.39 0.29
C ILE A 109 5.85 -35.21 -0.70
N LEU A 110 4.54 -34.97 -0.75
CA LEU A 110 3.63 -35.65 -1.67
C LEU A 110 4.09 -35.50 -3.13
N ASN A 111 4.53 -34.29 -3.53
CA ASN A 111 5.08 -34.08 -4.87
C ASN A 111 6.37 -34.87 -5.12
N SER A 112 7.25 -34.99 -4.12
CA SER A 112 8.50 -35.75 -4.25
C SER A 112 8.33 -37.27 -4.36
N LEU A 113 7.17 -37.81 -3.93
CA LEU A 113 6.88 -39.24 -3.99
C LEU A 113 6.64 -39.77 -5.41
N LYS A 114 6.36 -38.93 -6.39
CA LYS A 114 6.13 -39.30 -7.81
C LYS A 114 5.19 -40.48 -7.99
N SER A 115 4.19 -40.65 -7.12
CA SER A 115 3.27 -41.79 -7.14
C SER A 115 1.84 -41.36 -7.42
N LYS A 116 1.09 -42.19 -8.20
CA LYS A 116 -0.33 -41.93 -8.51
C LYS A 116 -1.16 -41.67 -7.24
N LYS A 117 -0.88 -42.37 -6.13
CA LYS A 117 -1.60 -42.22 -4.86
C LYS A 117 -1.32 -40.85 -4.21
N ALA A 118 -0.06 -40.40 -4.20
CA ALA A 118 0.31 -39.08 -3.66
C ALA A 118 -0.30 -37.94 -4.49
N HIS A 119 -0.24 -38.06 -5.82
CA HIS A 119 -0.85 -37.07 -6.71
C HIS A 119 -2.37 -37.01 -6.57
N LYS A 120 -3.05 -38.15 -6.31
CA LYS A 120 -4.48 -38.18 -6.03
C LYS A 120 -4.81 -37.36 -4.78
N VAL A 121 -4.00 -37.45 -3.72
CA VAL A 121 -4.21 -36.64 -2.49
C VAL A 121 -4.12 -35.16 -2.78
N ILE A 122 -3.12 -34.71 -3.54
CA ILE A 122 -2.99 -33.28 -3.92
C ILE A 122 -4.20 -32.84 -4.77
N LYS A 123 -4.63 -33.65 -5.73
CA LYS A 123 -5.78 -33.39 -6.58
C LYS A 123 -7.08 -33.27 -5.78
N GLU A 124 -7.31 -34.14 -4.84
CA GLU A 124 -8.49 -34.08 -3.96
C GLU A 124 -8.44 -32.86 -3.03
N PHE A 125 -7.26 -32.52 -2.49
CA PHE A 125 -7.07 -31.28 -1.72
C PHE A 125 -7.44 -30.05 -2.55
N LEU A 126 -6.94 -29.94 -3.79
CA LEU A 126 -7.26 -28.84 -4.70
C LEU A 126 -8.75 -28.75 -5.00
N LYS A 127 -9.38 -29.89 -5.39
CA LYS A 127 -10.81 -29.94 -5.68
C LYS A 127 -11.66 -29.47 -4.50
N LYS A 128 -11.36 -29.94 -3.28
CA LYS A 128 -12.06 -29.54 -2.05
C LYS A 128 -11.89 -28.05 -1.78
N SER A 129 -10.68 -27.53 -1.87
CA SER A 129 -10.37 -26.13 -1.63
C SER A 129 -11.03 -25.21 -2.65
N ILE A 130 -10.95 -25.54 -3.95
CA ILE A 130 -11.59 -24.78 -5.03
C ILE A 130 -13.12 -24.80 -4.86
N LYS A 131 -13.74 -25.97 -4.63
CA LYS A 131 -15.18 -26.10 -4.41
C LYS A 131 -15.64 -25.25 -3.23
N LYS A 132 -14.86 -25.23 -2.15
CA LYS A 132 -15.17 -24.46 -0.92
C LYS A 132 -15.26 -22.97 -1.16
N TYR A 133 -14.36 -22.40 -1.99
CA TYR A 133 -14.21 -20.96 -2.15
C TYR A 133 -14.69 -20.41 -3.50
N PHE A 134 -14.85 -21.28 -4.50
CA PHE A 134 -15.12 -20.87 -5.89
C PHE A 134 -16.24 -21.69 -6.55
N SER A 135 -17.25 -22.07 -5.79
CA SER A 135 -18.32 -22.99 -6.25
C SER A 135 -18.97 -22.61 -7.60
N SER A 136 -19.08 -21.31 -7.92
CA SER A 136 -19.65 -20.80 -9.18
C SER A 136 -18.61 -20.56 -10.29
N LYS A 137 -17.30 -20.59 -9.96
CA LYS A 137 -16.21 -20.20 -10.86
C LYS A 137 -15.22 -21.31 -11.14
N PHE A 138 -15.64 -22.55 -10.97
CA PHE A 138 -14.78 -23.74 -11.17
C PHE A 138 -14.13 -23.79 -12.56
N LYS A 139 -14.81 -23.26 -13.59
CA LYS A 139 -14.32 -23.18 -14.98
C LYS A 139 -13.17 -22.19 -15.19
N GLU A 140 -12.90 -21.29 -14.26
CA GLU A 140 -11.79 -20.32 -14.35
C GLU A 140 -10.42 -20.95 -14.06
N PHE A 141 -10.39 -22.16 -13.52
CA PHE A 141 -9.15 -22.88 -13.22
C PHE A 141 -8.70 -23.70 -14.43
N PRO A 142 -7.38 -23.78 -14.73
CA PRO A 142 -6.87 -24.55 -15.84
C PRO A 142 -7.32 -26.02 -15.76
N GLU A 143 -7.90 -26.55 -16.85
CA GLU A 143 -8.35 -27.96 -16.91
C GLU A 143 -7.20 -28.94 -16.64
N GLU A 144 -5.98 -28.56 -16.95
CA GLU A 144 -4.75 -29.33 -16.68
C GLU A 144 -4.63 -29.71 -15.20
N ILE A 145 -5.14 -28.89 -14.26
CA ILE A 145 -5.16 -29.17 -12.83
C ILE A 145 -6.00 -30.43 -12.53
N PHE A 146 -7.01 -30.71 -13.37
CA PHE A 146 -7.97 -31.77 -13.13
C PHE A 146 -7.76 -32.99 -14.04
N ASN A 147 -7.16 -32.81 -15.19
CA ASN A 147 -7.14 -33.81 -16.27
C ASN A 147 -5.77 -34.45 -16.56
N THR A 148 -4.66 -33.94 -16.02
CA THR A 148 -3.34 -34.53 -16.22
C THR A 148 -3.18 -35.87 -15.47
N ASP A 149 -2.84 -36.91 -16.19
CA ASP A 149 -2.25 -38.15 -15.62
C ASP A 149 -0.83 -37.79 -15.15
N TYR A 150 -0.72 -37.50 -13.86
CA TYR A 150 0.54 -37.15 -13.19
C TYR A 150 1.47 -38.39 -13.13
N THR A 151 2.05 -38.78 -14.25
CA THR A 151 3.07 -39.83 -14.33
C THR A 151 4.48 -39.30 -14.04
N SER A 152 4.65 -37.97 -14.11
CA SER A 152 5.85 -37.21 -13.74
C SER A 152 5.49 -36.19 -12.66
N SER A 153 6.46 -35.49 -12.05
CA SER A 153 6.23 -34.50 -11.01
C SER A 153 5.12 -33.49 -11.36
N ILE A 154 4.34 -33.09 -10.35
CA ILE A 154 3.34 -32.02 -10.49
C ILE A 154 4.06 -30.73 -10.91
N CYS A 155 3.53 -30.01 -11.90
CA CYS A 155 4.12 -28.78 -12.40
C CYS A 155 4.13 -27.68 -11.31
N GLU A 156 5.06 -26.78 -11.41
CA GLU A 156 5.30 -25.72 -10.41
C GLU A 156 4.07 -24.83 -10.19
N SER A 157 3.30 -24.57 -11.27
CA SER A 157 2.05 -23.80 -11.20
C SER A 157 0.98 -24.45 -10.31
N VAL A 158 0.89 -25.77 -10.29
CA VAL A 158 -0.05 -26.50 -9.40
C VAL A 158 0.42 -26.45 -7.95
N LEU A 159 1.71 -26.51 -7.71
CA LEU A 159 2.28 -26.35 -6.35
C LEU A 159 2.05 -24.92 -5.84
N GLU A 160 2.28 -23.93 -6.68
CA GLU A 160 1.99 -22.52 -6.35
C GLU A 160 0.51 -22.33 -6.00
N LEU A 161 -0.40 -22.92 -6.77
CA LEU A 161 -1.83 -22.92 -6.48
C LEU A 161 -2.14 -23.55 -5.12
N CYS A 162 -1.54 -24.70 -4.80
CA CYS A 162 -1.72 -25.32 -3.47
C CYS A 162 -1.30 -24.39 -2.34
N TYR A 163 -0.14 -23.75 -2.47
CA TYR A 163 0.34 -22.82 -1.46
C TYR A 163 -0.57 -21.60 -1.30
N ASN A 164 -1.03 -21.02 -2.40
CA ASN A 164 -1.95 -19.89 -2.38
C ASN A 164 -3.30 -20.25 -1.72
N LEU A 165 -3.85 -21.42 -2.00
CA LEU A 165 -5.10 -21.87 -1.40
C LEU A 165 -4.95 -22.16 0.11
N ILE A 166 -3.82 -22.71 0.54
CA ILE A 166 -3.49 -22.89 1.97
C ILE A 166 -3.41 -21.52 2.66
N LEU A 167 -2.70 -20.56 2.07
CA LEU A 167 -2.56 -19.21 2.61
C LEU A 167 -3.89 -18.47 2.64
N PHE A 168 -4.69 -18.57 1.59
CA PHE A 168 -6.00 -17.95 1.50
C PHE A 168 -6.93 -18.43 2.65
N ASP A 169 -7.00 -19.76 2.84
CA ASP A 169 -7.79 -20.35 3.93
C ASP A 169 -7.29 -19.86 5.30
N TYR A 170 -5.97 -19.84 5.49
CA TYR A 170 -5.35 -19.40 6.73
C TYR A 170 -5.58 -17.90 7.01
N TYR A 171 -5.28 -17.03 6.07
CA TYR A 171 -5.44 -15.59 6.25
C TYR A 171 -6.89 -15.21 6.56
N LYS A 172 -7.83 -15.82 5.84
CA LYS A 172 -9.25 -15.54 6.02
C LYS A 172 -9.80 -16.02 7.35
N ARG A 173 -9.38 -17.21 7.83
CA ARG A 173 -9.92 -17.82 9.05
C ARG A 173 -9.26 -17.34 10.33
N TYR A 174 -7.93 -17.21 10.31
CA TYR A 174 -7.16 -17.03 11.52
C TYR A 174 -6.61 -15.63 11.68
N ARG A 175 -6.57 -14.83 10.61
CA ARG A 175 -6.06 -13.47 10.62
C ARG A 175 -7.12 -12.41 10.29
N GLY A 176 -8.24 -12.80 9.72
CA GLY A 176 -9.28 -11.85 9.29
C GLY A 176 -8.84 -10.95 8.12
N TYR A 177 -7.75 -11.31 7.42
CA TYR A 177 -7.24 -10.53 6.31
C TYR A 177 -8.19 -10.61 5.12
N ASN A 178 -8.34 -9.49 4.40
CA ASN A 178 -9.07 -9.51 3.14
C ASN A 178 -8.12 -9.88 2.01
N VAL A 179 -8.45 -10.93 1.27
CA VAL A 179 -7.59 -11.53 0.25
C VAL A 179 -8.35 -11.70 -1.05
N THR A 180 -7.75 -11.26 -2.16
CA THR A 180 -8.31 -11.48 -3.50
C THR A 180 -7.45 -12.45 -4.27
N LEU A 181 -8.12 -13.41 -4.91
CA LEU A 181 -7.50 -14.39 -5.80
C LEU A 181 -7.86 -14.12 -7.25
N ARG A 182 -6.90 -14.32 -8.15
CA ARG A 182 -7.10 -14.40 -9.60
C ARG A 182 -6.60 -15.76 -10.06
N LYS A 183 -7.50 -16.60 -10.59
CA LYS A 183 -7.19 -18.00 -10.99
C LYS A 183 -6.52 -18.81 -9.86
N GLY A 184 -6.95 -18.56 -8.60
CA GLY A 184 -6.42 -19.24 -7.43
C GLY A 184 -5.08 -18.69 -6.87
N ILE A 185 -4.52 -17.67 -7.49
CA ILE A 185 -3.29 -17.00 -7.02
C ILE A 185 -3.66 -15.73 -6.25
N ILE A 186 -3.05 -15.51 -5.10
CA ILE A 186 -3.24 -14.31 -4.29
C ILE A 186 -2.59 -13.12 -5.02
N ILE A 187 -3.43 -12.15 -5.41
CA ILE A 187 -2.99 -10.91 -6.07
C ILE A 187 -3.19 -9.68 -5.20
N LEU A 188 -4.07 -9.75 -4.20
CA LEU A 188 -4.27 -8.68 -3.23
C LEU A 188 -4.28 -9.26 -1.82
N LEU A 189 -3.51 -8.64 -0.94
CA LEU A 189 -3.51 -8.90 0.49
C LEU A 189 -3.76 -7.59 1.23
N ASN A 190 -4.86 -7.54 1.98
CA ASN A 190 -5.21 -6.43 2.85
C ASN A 190 -5.10 -6.86 4.31
N CYS A 191 -4.10 -6.30 5.00
CA CYS A 191 -3.84 -6.45 6.43
C CYS A 191 -4.03 -5.12 7.17
N GLU A 192 -4.97 -4.30 6.73
CA GLU A 192 -5.31 -3.03 7.34
C GLU A 192 -5.72 -3.20 8.80
N ASN A 193 -5.25 -2.29 9.67
CA ASN A 193 -5.58 -2.27 11.11
C ASN A 193 -5.33 -3.62 11.85
N SER A 194 -4.30 -4.35 11.41
CA SER A 194 -3.99 -5.70 11.94
C SER A 194 -2.98 -5.70 13.08
N ASN A 195 -2.63 -4.51 13.59
CA ASN A 195 -1.69 -4.31 14.70
C ASN A 195 -0.28 -4.87 14.44
N LEU A 196 0.16 -4.88 13.18
CA LEU A 196 1.50 -5.35 12.78
C LEU A 196 2.56 -4.31 13.14
N ASN A 197 3.66 -4.76 13.75
CA ASN A 197 4.86 -3.94 13.99
C ASN A 197 5.87 -4.10 12.84
N HIS A 198 5.89 -5.26 12.18
CA HIS A 198 6.77 -5.58 11.06
C HIS A 198 6.01 -6.32 9.96
N ILE A 199 6.41 -6.10 8.71
CA ILE A 199 5.82 -6.80 7.55
C ILE A 199 6.10 -8.31 7.63
N SER A 200 7.24 -8.69 8.19
CA SER A 200 7.65 -10.08 8.42
C SER A 200 6.73 -10.88 9.36
N GLU A 201 5.86 -10.20 10.13
CA GLU A 201 4.84 -10.86 10.97
C GLU A 201 3.69 -11.48 10.14
N ILE A 202 3.60 -11.16 8.85
CA ILE A 202 2.63 -11.79 7.95
C ILE A 202 3.08 -13.23 7.68
N PRO A 203 2.31 -14.24 8.09
CA PRO A 203 2.73 -15.64 7.99
C PRO A 203 2.98 -16.07 6.56
N ALA A 204 4.15 -16.67 6.31
CA ALA A 204 4.59 -17.16 4.99
C ALA A 204 4.52 -16.12 3.85
N PHE A 205 4.67 -14.84 4.19
CA PHE A 205 4.66 -13.71 3.26
C PHE A 205 5.62 -13.92 2.08
N TYR A 206 6.77 -14.53 2.32
CA TYR A 206 7.77 -14.88 1.31
C TYR A 206 7.28 -15.81 0.19
N LYS A 207 6.04 -16.36 0.28
CA LYS A 207 5.41 -17.18 -0.76
C LYS A 207 4.55 -16.39 -1.75
N LEU A 208 4.33 -15.09 -1.53
CA LEU A 208 3.40 -14.28 -2.30
C LEU A 208 4.04 -13.60 -3.52
N PHE A 209 4.79 -14.33 -4.34
CA PHE A 209 5.56 -13.80 -5.49
C PHE A 209 4.73 -13.07 -6.56
N LYS A 210 3.42 -13.36 -6.65
CA LYS A 210 2.51 -12.78 -7.65
C LYS A 210 1.62 -11.68 -7.10
N LEU A 211 1.90 -11.20 -5.88
CA LEU A 211 1.12 -10.14 -5.26
C LEU A 211 1.21 -8.85 -6.10
N GLU A 212 0.05 -8.27 -6.42
CA GLU A 212 -0.05 -7.00 -7.14
C GLU A 212 -0.41 -5.84 -6.19
N HIS A 213 -1.16 -6.11 -5.11
CA HIS A 213 -1.62 -5.10 -4.16
C HIS A 213 -1.35 -5.56 -2.73
N LEU A 214 -0.62 -4.74 -1.98
CA LEU A 214 -0.35 -4.94 -0.55
C LEU A 214 -0.84 -3.71 0.23
N LEU A 215 -1.88 -3.91 1.06
CA LEU A 215 -2.50 -2.86 1.85
C LEU A 215 -2.22 -3.10 3.34
N LEU A 216 -1.46 -2.21 3.94
CA LEU A 216 -0.92 -2.29 5.30
C LEU A 216 -1.27 -1.04 6.14
N GLN A 217 -2.27 -0.27 5.71
CA GLN A 217 -2.62 0.98 6.40
C GLN A 217 -3.09 0.73 7.85
N GLY A 218 -2.83 1.71 8.73
CA GLY A 218 -3.31 1.67 10.12
C GLY A 218 -2.64 0.63 11.00
N ASN A 219 -1.38 0.29 10.71
CA ASN A 219 -0.57 -0.61 11.54
C ASN A 219 0.46 0.17 12.39
N LYS A 220 1.42 -0.51 12.97
CA LYS A 220 2.53 0.06 13.76
C LYS A 220 3.88 -0.16 13.10
N ILE A 221 3.89 -0.35 11.78
CA ILE A 221 5.11 -0.65 11.01
C ILE A 221 6.05 0.55 11.06
N ASN A 222 7.25 0.33 11.55
CA ASN A 222 8.27 1.37 11.70
C ASN A 222 9.36 1.31 10.62
N GLU A 223 9.43 0.22 9.88
CA GLU A 223 10.44 -0.05 8.87
C GLU A 223 9.87 -0.80 7.67
N ILE A 224 10.27 -0.38 6.46
CA ILE A 224 9.93 -1.11 5.23
C ILE A 224 10.98 -2.20 5.04
N ASP A 225 10.55 -3.46 5.08
CA ASP A 225 11.41 -4.64 4.96
C ASP A 225 10.72 -5.77 4.19
N THR A 226 11.48 -6.82 3.88
CA THR A 226 10.98 -8.12 3.35
C THR A 226 10.14 -8.05 2.07
N LEU A 227 10.26 -6.97 1.27
CA LEU A 227 9.48 -6.78 0.03
C LEU A 227 10.19 -7.24 -1.25
N ASP A 228 11.45 -7.64 -1.20
CA ASP A 228 12.32 -7.89 -2.36
C ASP A 228 11.76 -8.92 -3.36
N HIS A 229 10.99 -9.88 -2.88
CA HIS A 229 10.39 -10.94 -3.70
C HIS A 229 9.13 -10.50 -4.45
N LEU A 230 8.55 -9.33 -4.14
CA LEU A 230 7.28 -8.84 -4.69
C LEU A 230 7.43 -8.08 -6.01
N GLN A 231 8.09 -8.67 -6.98
CA GLN A 231 8.41 -8.01 -8.25
C GLN A 231 7.17 -7.65 -9.10
N ASN A 232 6.01 -8.22 -8.80
CA ASN A 232 4.75 -7.90 -9.50
C ASN A 232 3.91 -6.83 -8.78
N LEU A 233 4.42 -6.27 -7.65
CA LEU A 233 3.66 -5.32 -6.85
C LEU A 233 3.46 -4.01 -7.62
N LYS A 234 2.18 -3.59 -7.71
CA LYS A 234 1.72 -2.36 -8.36
C LYS A 234 1.30 -1.30 -7.35
N VAL A 235 0.69 -1.74 -6.25
CA VAL A 235 0.20 -0.84 -5.20
C VAL A 235 0.74 -1.29 -3.85
N LEU A 236 1.39 -0.35 -3.16
CA LEU A 236 1.82 -0.50 -1.77
C LEU A 236 1.22 0.63 -0.93
N ASP A 237 0.34 0.27 0.01
CA ASP A 237 -0.27 1.22 0.94
C ASP A 237 0.26 0.99 2.37
N LEU A 238 1.06 1.92 2.83
CA LEU A 238 1.64 1.99 4.17
C LEU A 238 1.15 3.22 4.95
N THR A 239 -0.01 3.75 4.56
CA THR A 239 -0.62 4.92 5.21
C THR A 239 -0.87 4.67 6.70
N ASN A 240 -0.66 5.70 7.52
CA ASN A 240 -0.92 5.66 8.96
C ASN A 240 -0.16 4.52 9.67
N ASN A 241 1.18 4.62 9.60
CA ASN A 241 2.15 3.74 10.25
C ASN A 241 3.18 4.59 11.03
N GLN A 242 4.33 4.04 11.37
CA GLN A 242 5.39 4.70 12.14
C GLN A 242 6.71 4.79 11.36
N ILE A 243 6.65 4.78 10.03
CA ILE A 243 7.80 4.75 9.14
C ILE A 243 8.52 6.10 9.17
N ASN A 244 9.83 6.08 9.43
CA ASN A 244 10.66 7.28 9.49
C ASN A 244 11.65 7.42 8.32
N LYS A 245 11.90 6.35 7.58
CA LYS A 245 12.81 6.31 6.41
C LYS A 245 12.21 5.51 5.27
N ILE A 246 12.38 5.99 4.05
CA ILE A 246 12.06 5.26 2.83
C ILE A 246 13.27 4.42 2.45
N LYS A 247 13.13 3.09 2.41
CA LYS A 247 14.19 2.15 2.04
C LYS A 247 13.62 0.83 1.54
N ASN A 248 14.47 -0.02 0.95
CA ASN A 248 14.12 -1.40 0.53
C ASN A 248 12.96 -1.46 -0.48
N LEU A 249 12.89 -0.48 -1.39
CA LEU A 249 11.91 -0.44 -2.47
C LEU A 249 12.52 -0.69 -3.86
N GLU A 250 13.83 -0.88 -3.96
CA GLU A 250 14.61 -0.90 -5.19
C GLU A 250 14.20 -2.02 -6.14
N ASN A 251 13.69 -3.13 -5.60
CA ASN A 251 13.26 -4.30 -6.36
C ASN A 251 11.79 -4.22 -6.82
N LEU A 252 11.02 -3.23 -6.38
CA LEU A 252 9.61 -3.06 -6.74
C LEU A 252 9.45 -2.32 -8.07
N ARG A 253 10.07 -2.82 -9.12
CA ARG A 253 10.17 -2.13 -10.43
C ARG A 253 8.83 -1.89 -11.12
N ASN A 254 7.79 -2.66 -10.77
CA ASN A 254 6.44 -2.53 -11.32
C ASN A 254 5.51 -1.67 -10.46
N LEU A 255 6.04 -1.02 -9.41
CA LEU A 255 5.22 -0.21 -8.51
C LEU A 255 4.71 1.04 -9.24
N GLU A 256 3.39 1.19 -9.26
CA GLU A 256 2.67 2.30 -9.88
C GLU A 256 2.12 3.29 -8.85
N GLU A 257 1.78 2.80 -7.65
CA GLU A 257 1.21 3.62 -6.58
C GLU A 257 1.87 3.29 -5.23
N LEU A 258 2.43 4.31 -4.58
CA LEU A 258 3.04 4.23 -3.25
C LEU A 258 2.37 5.24 -2.31
N LYS A 259 1.77 4.74 -1.23
CA LYS A 259 1.16 5.57 -0.18
C LYS A 259 1.93 5.43 1.11
N LEU A 260 2.45 6.56 1.58
CA LEU A 260 3.22 6.72 2.80
C LEU A 260 2.67 7.88 3.66
N SER A 261 1.42 8.27 3.43
CA SER A 261 0.75 9.33 4.20
C SER A 261 0.66 8.99 5.68
N LYS A 262 0.66 10.01 6.55
CA LYS A 262 0.54 9.84 8.02
C LYS A 262 1.60 8.89 8.58
N ASN A 263 2.87 9.26 8.36
CA ASN A 263 4.04 8.58 8.89
C ASN A 263 4.99 9.61 9.57
N GLN A 264 6.24 9.26 9.78
CA GLN A 264 7.24 10.11 10.45
C GLN A 264 8.43 10.42 9.54
N ILE A 265 8.22 10.42 8.21
CA ILE A 265 9.26 10.58 7.20
C ILE A 265 9.76 12.02 7.19
N ARG A 266 11.08 12.19 7.30
CA ARG A 266 11.74 13.52 7.30
C ARG A 266 12.41 13.85 5.98
N LYS A 267 12.70 12.85 5.16
CA LYS A 267 13.45 13.01 3.90
C LYS A 267 12.89 12.07 2.83
N ILE A 268 12.72 12.60 1.63
CA ILE A 268 12.42 11.79 0.45
C ILE A 268 13.76 11.21 -0.02
N GLU A 269 13.87 9.89 -0.04
CA GLU A 269 15.10 9.18 -0.42
C GLU A 269 14.81 7.79 -0.98
N ASN A 270 15.77 7.20 -1.70
CA ASN A 270 15.72 5.81 -2.19
C ASN A 270 14.52 5.48 -3.10
N LEU A 271 14.01 6.45 -3.84
CA LEU A 271 12.88 6.27 -4.76
C LEU A 271 13.37 6.04 -6.21
N ASN A 272 13.91 4.83 -6.46
CA ASN A 272 14.31 4.41 -7.82
C ASN A 272 13.18 3.71 -8.59
N LEU A 273 11.95 4.26 -8.51
CA LEU A 273 10.69 3.65 -8.98
C LEU A 273 10.23 4.27 -10.30
N THR A 274 10.86 3.92 -11.40
CA THR A 274 10.64 4.55 -12.71
C THR A 274 9.22 4.40 -13.26
N ASN A 275 8.45 3.40 -12.79
CA ASN A 275 7.06 3.18 -13.19
C ASN A 275 6.04 3.85 -12.27
N LEU A 276 6.50 4.55 -11.22
CA LEU A 276 5.62 5.18 -10.25
C LEU A 276 4.82 6.32 -10.89
N ARG A 277 3.51 6.25 -10.75
CA ARG A 277 2.55 7.25 -11.24
C ARG A 277 1.92 8.06 -10.11
N LYS A 278 1.80 7.47 -8.92
CA LYS A 278 1.19 8.15 -7.76
C LYS A 278 2.05 7.98 -6.52
N LEU A 279 2.37 9.10 -5.88
CA LEU A 279 3.12 9.16 -4.63
C LEU A 279 2.38 10.04 -3.62
N SER A 280 2.02 9.44 -2.47
CA SER A 280 1.40 10.17 -1.35
C SER A 280 2.34 10.16 -0.15
N LEU A 281 2.74 11.34 0.29
CA LEU A 281 3.64 11.59 1.41
C LEU A 281 3.08 12.66 2.36
N ASP A 282 1.78 12.92 2.28
CA ASP A 282 1.14 13.90 3.14
C ASP A 282 1.12 13.48 4.61
N HIS A 283 1.02 14.47 5.52
CA HIS A 283 1.09 14.24 6.97
C HIS A 283 2.37 13.50 7.38
N ASN A 284 3.51 14.07 7.02
CA ASN A 284 4.84 13.62 7.40
C ASN A 284 5.66 14.79 7.99
N LEU A 285 6.95 14.69 8.07
CA LEU A 285 7.86 15.69 8.64
C LEU A 285 8.89 16.16 7.60
N ILE A 286 8.51 16.23 6.33
CA ILE A 286 9.39 16.52 5.21
C ILE A 286 9.68 18.03 5.18
N LEU A 287 10.96 18.39 5.18
CA LEU A 287 11.42 19.79 5.14
C LEU A 287 11.77 20.24 3.71
N LYS A 288 12.30 19.35 2.87
CA LYS A 288 12.77 19.67 1.53
C LYS A 288 12.29 18.66 0.51
N ILE A 289 11.91 19.16 -0.67
CA ILE A 289 11.59 18.33 -1.85
C ILE A 289 12.91 17.96 -2.54
N GLY A 290 13.13 16.67 -2.79
CA GLY A 290 14.31 16.19 -3.50
C GLY A 290 14.28 14.70 -3.75
N ASN A 291 15.30 14.19 -4.44
CA ASN A 291 15.44 12.76 -4.78
C ASN A 291 14.24 12.19 -5.58
N LEU A 292 13.66 13.01 -6.46
CA LEU A 292 12.56 12.63 -7.36
C LEU A 292 13.02 12.40 -8.79
N GLU A 293 14.32 12.45 -9.07
CA GLU A 293 14.93 12.48 -10.43
C GLU A 293 14.59 11.23 -11.25
N ARG A 294 14.25 10.12 -10.60
CA ARG A 294 13.88 8.86 -11.26
C ARG A 294 12.38 8.70 -11.52
N LEU A 295 11.55 9.63 -11.02
CA LEU A 295 10.09 9.52 -11.06
C LEU A 295 9.45 10.23 -12.27
N SER A 296 10.04 10.15 -13.44
CA SER A 296 9.59 10.87 -14.66
C SER A 296 8.18 10.49 -15.14
N ASN A 297 7.61 9.39 -14.67
CA ASN A 297 6.24 8.97 -14.98
C ASN A 297 5.20 9.42 -13.94
N LEU A 298 5.61 10.21 -12.92
CA LEU A 298 4.71 10.63 -11.86
C LEU A 298 3.62 11.57 -12.38
N GLU A 299 2.36 11.23 -12.13
CA GLU A 299 1.18 12.00 -12.49
C GLU A 299 0.52 12.66 -11.27
N TYR A 300 0.70 12.11 -10.09
CA TYR A 300 0.12 12.58 -8.83
C TYR A 300 1.18 12.62 -7.73
N LEU A 301 1.36 13.79 -7.11
CA LEU A 301 2.25 13.98 -5.96
C LEU A 301 1.51 14.71 -4.84
N ASN A 302 1.38 14.08 -3.69
CA ASN A 302 0.81 14.70 -2.50
C ASN A 302 1.87 14.84 -1.41
N LEU A 303 2.21 16.09 -1.09
CA LEU A 303 3.15 16.53 -0.06
C LEU A 303 2.48 17.46 0.96
N GLY A 304 1.17 17.49 1.02
CA GLY A 304 0.43 18.32 1.97
C GLY A 304 0.72 17.95 3.44
N TYR A 305 0.50 18.89 4.35
CA TYR A 305 0.73 18.65 5.79
C TYR A 305 2.15 18.15 6.10
N ASN A 306 3.14 18.93 5.66
CA ASN A 306 4.55 18.75 5.95
C ASN A 306 5.16 20.05 6.48
N THR A 307 6.48 20.23 6.44
CA THR A 307 7.18 21.42 6.87
C THR A 307 8.03 22.03 5.73
N ILE A 308 7.55 21.89 4.50
CA ILE A 308 8.27 22.30 3.30
C ILE A 308 8.29 23.84 3.21
N GLU A 309 9.49 24.42 3.06
CA GLU A 309 9.69 25.86 2.96
C GLU A 309 9.81 26.34 1.49
N LYS A 310 10.29 25.49 0.58
CA LYS A 310 10.55 25.85 -0.82
C LYS A 310 10.04 24.81 -1.79
N ILE A 311 9.49 25.26 -2.92
CA ILE A 311 9.14 24.42 -4.05
C ILE A 311 10.39 24.30 -4.92
N GLU A 312 11.02 23.14 -4.93
CA GLU A 312 12.27 22.89 -5.65
C GLU A 312 12.33 21.45 -6.17
N ASN A 313 13.24 21.16 -7.10
CA ASN A 313 13.54 19.81 -7.59
C ASN A 313 12.36 19.06 -8.24
N LEU A 314 11.37 19.79 -8.78
CA LEU A 314 10.21 19.20 -9.47
C LEU A 314 10.37 19.14 -11.00
N GLY A 315 11.42 19.73 -11.55
CA GLY A 315 11.57 19.94 -13.00
C GLY A 315 11.59 18.68 -13.88
N VAL A 316 11.86 17.52 -13.28
CA VAL A 316 11.84 16.22 -13.98
C VAL A 316 10.43 15.59 -14.06
N LEU A 317 9.47 16.13 -13.33
CA LEU A 317 8.10 15.58 -13.21
C LEU A 317 7.17 16.16 -14.29
N TYR A 318 7.61 16.21 -15.53
CA TYR A 318 6.90 16.85 -16.63
C TYR A 318 5.52 16.24 -16.95
N LYS A 319 5.23 15.01 -16.49
CA LYS A 319 3.91 14.36 -16.61
C LYS A 319 2.97 14.65 -15.45
N LEU A 320 3.40 15.47 -14.47
CA LEU A 320 2.62 15.69 -13.26
C LEU A 320 1.33 16.46 -13.61
N LYS A 321 0.20 15.91 -13.18
CA LYS A 321 -1.15 16.49 -13.36
C LYS A 321 -1.70 17.07 -12.07
N ASN A 322 -1.35 16.50 -10.94
CA ASN A 322 -1.86 16.89 -9.63
C ASN A 322 -0.71 17.06 -8.64
N LEU A 323 -0.56 18.27 -8.12
CA LEU A 323 0.40 18.60 -7.08
C LEU A 323 -0.33 19.18 -5.87
N ASN A 324 -0.19 18.54 -4.72
CA ASN A 324 -0.67 19.06 -3.46
C ASN A 324 0.49 19.39 -2.54
N LEU A 325 0.62 20.68 -2.19
CA LEU A 325 1.59 21.25 -1.25
C LEU A 325 0.87 22.04 -0.13
N SER A 326 -0.41 21.79 0.09
CA SER A 326 -1.19 22.46 1.13
C SER A 326 -0.64 22.22 2.53
N ASN A 327 -0.88 23.14 3.48
CA ASN A 327 -0.44 23.03 4.86
C ASN A 327 1.07 22.76 4.98
N ASN A 328 1.87 23.68 4.46
CA ASN A 328 3.32 23.71 4.52
C ASN A 328 3.79 25.13 4.97
N GLN A 329 5.06 25.46 4.79
CA GLN A 329 5.65 26.76 5.17
C GLN A 329 6.18 27.52 3.97
N ILE A 330 5.55 27.35 2.79
CA ILE A 330 5.99 27.92 1.52
C ILE A 330 5.69 29.43 1.50
N GLU A 331 6.70 30.24 1.20
CA GLU A 331 6.56 31.69 1.07
C GLU A 331 6.47 32.17 -0.38
N GLU A 332 7.06 31.43 -1.32
CA GLU A 332 7.15 31.81 -2.75
C GLU A 332 6.77 30.63 -3.65
N ILE A 333 6.07 30.93 -4.74
CA ILE A 333 5.78 29.96 -5.79
C ILE A 333 6.92 30.02 -6.81
N SER A 334 7.69 28.94 -6.93
CA SER A 334 8.82 28.82 -7.87
C SER A 334 9.00 27.37 -8.30
N GLY A 335 9.88 27.09 -9.27
CA GLY A 335 10.26 25.72 -9.65
C GLY A 335 9.16 24.87 -10.29
N LEU A 336 8.11 25.50 -10.83
CA LEU A 336 6.98 24.84 -11.49
C LEU A 336 7.08 24.91 -13.04
N ASP A 337 8.11 25.55 -13.59
CA ASP A 337 8.23 25.92 -15.00
C ASP A 337 8.08 24.75 -15.98
N ASN A 338 8.51 23.55 -15.59
CA ASN A 338 8.45 22.35 -16.44
C ASN A 338 7.16 21.53 -16.25
N LEU A 339 6.28 21.92 -15.34
CA LEU A 339 5.05 21.17 -15.04
C LEU A 339 3.89 21.56 -15.97
N ILE A 340 4.16 21.58 -17.26
CA ILE A 340 3.25 22.09 -18.31
C ILE A 340 1.91 21.35 -18.41
N HIS A 341 1.84 20.11 -17.92
CA HIS A 341 0.62 19.31 -17.88
C HIS A 341 -0.12 19.36 -16.53
N LEU A 342 0.29 20.29 -15.64
CA LEU A 342 -0.37 20.42 -14.34
C LEU A 342 -1.79 20.91 -14.50
N THR A 343 -2.75 20.14 -14.01
CA THR A 343 -4.19 20.47 -14.05
C THR A 343 -4.74 20.91 -12.71
N SER A 344 -4.12 20.50 -11.61
CA SER A 344 -4.52 20.86 -10.24
C SER A 344 -3.31 21.18 -9.38
N LEU A 345 -3.30 22.38 -8.82
CA LEU A 345 -2.28 22.85 -7.88
C LEU A 345 -2.95 23.31 -6.57
N ARG A 346 -2.55 22.70 -5.46
CA ARG A 346 -3.02 23.09 -4.13
C ARG A 346 -1.86 23.59 -3.30
N LEU A 347 -1.96 24.86 -2.90
CA LEU A 347 -0.99 25.60 -2.10
C LEU A 347 -1.67 26.30 -0.90
N ASN A 348 -2.88 25.88 -0.56
CA ASN A 348 -3.62 26.46 0.54
C ASN A 348 -2.93 26.21 1.90
N ALA A 349 -3.14 27.12 2.84
CA ALA A 349 -2.52 27.10 4.17
C ALA A 349 -0.98 27.04 4.10
N ASN A 350 -0.41 28.09 3.49
CA ASN A 350 1.02 28.39 3.41
C ASN A 350 1.26 29.86 3.81
N SER A 351 2.42 30.42 3.51
CA SER A 351 2.79 31.80 3.80
C SER A 351 3.04 32.65 2.56
N ILE A 352 2.38 32.33 1.43
CA ILE A 352 2.59 32.93 0.12
C ILE A 352 2.07 34.37 0.11
N LYS A 353 2.90 35.30 -0.38
CA LYS A 353 2.59 36.74 -0.45
C LYS A 353 2.30 37.21 -1.87
N HIS A 354 2.95 36.61 -2.87
CA HIS A 354 2.89 37.03 -4.28
C HIS A 354 2.53 35.86 -5.19
N LEU A 355 1.76 36.16 -6.23
CA LEU A 355 1.47 35.21 -7.30
C LEU A 355 2.55 35.34 -8.36
N SER A 356 3.48 34.39 -8.39
CA SER A 356 4.57 34.29 -9.38
C SER A 356 4.79 32.86 -9.78
N GLY A 357 5.61 32.56 -10.79
CA GLY A 357 6.01 31.19 -11.15
C GLY A 357 4.87 30.29 -11.64
N LEU A 358 3.77 30.90 -12.16
CA LEU A 358 2.61 30.18 -12.70
C LEU A 358 2.56 30.25 -14.24
N ASP A 359 3.50 30.94 -14.86
CA ASP A 359 3.46 31.38 -16.27
C ASP A 359 3.34 30.25 -17.29
N ASN A 360 3.87 29.07 -16.99
CA ASN A 360 3.88 27.90 -17.88
C ASN A 360 2.77 26.89 -17.60
N LEU A 361 1.87 27.16 -16.67
CA LEU A 361 0.83 26.21 -16.24
C LEU A 361 -0.44 26.31 -17.10
N PHE A 362 -0.29 26.27 -18.43
CA PHE A 362 -1.35 26.48 -19.42
C PHE A 362 -2.56 25.54 -19.29
N GLU A 363 -2.35 24.31 -18.77
CA GLU A 363 -3.41 23.32 -18.59
C GLU A 363 -4.10 23.38 -17.21
N LEU A 364 -3.72 24.36 -16.36
CA LEU A 364 -4.22 24.44 -14.98
C LEU A 364 -5.72 24.73 -14.97
N LYS A 365 -6.49 23.89 -14.29
CA LYS A 365 -7.94 23.98 -14.12
C LYS A 365 -8.34 24.35 -12.70
N ILE A 366 -7.58 23.89 -11.71
CA ILE A 366 -7.85 24.12 -10.30
C ILE A 366 -6.61 24.71 -9.65
N LEU A 367 -6.77 25.90 -9.06
CA LEU A 367 -5.75 26.56 -8.25
C LEU A 367 -6.33 26.90 -6.89
N ASN A 368 -5.76 26.31 -5.84
CA ASN A 368 -6.15 26.64 -4.46
C ASN A 368 -5.00 27.31 -3.72
N LEU A 369 -5.22 28.57 -3.35
CA LEU A 369 -4.32 29.45 -2.61
C LEU A 369 -4.98 30.01 -1.33
N SER A 370 -6.06 29.42 -0.88
CA SER A 370 -6.75 29.86 0.33
C SER A 370 -5.85 29.78 1.57
N ASN A 371 -6.10 30.64 2.56
CA ASN A 371 -5.31 30.67 3.80
C ASN A 371 -3.82 30.98 3.54
N ASN A 372 -3.54 32.07 2.86
CA ASN A 372 -2.21 32.58 2.57
C ASN A 372 -2.10 34.08 2.98
N LEU A 373 -1.09 34.78 2.52
CA LEU A 373 -0.82 36.18 2.84
C LEU A 373 -0.91 37.08 1.61
N ILE A 374 -1.63 36.68 0.56
CA ILE A 374 -1.70 37.33 -0.75
C ILE A 374 -2.44 38.68 -0.64
N GLU A 375 -1.84 39.73 -1.16
CA GLU A 375 -2.44 41.08 -1.17
C GLU A 375 -2.95 41.49 -2.56
N HIS A 376 -2.33 40.99 -3.66
CA HIS A 376 -2.65 41.32 -5.04
C HIS A 376 -2.92 40.10 -5.88
N ILE A 377 -3.89 40.18 -6.77
CA ILE A 377 -4.16 39.14 -7.79
C ILE A 377 -3.42 39.58 -9.06
N GLU A 378 -2.36 38.89 -9.40
CA GLU A 378 -1.44 39.26 -10.48
C GLU A 378 -0.88 38.03 -11.19
N ASN A 379 -0.23 38.19 -12.34
CA ASN A 379 0.52 37.15 -13.07
C ASN A 379 -0.31 35.91 -13.46
N LEU A 380 -1.59 36.10 -13.81
CA LEU A 380 -2.50 35.01 -14.19
C LEU A 380 -2.82 34.93 -15.67
N GLN A 381 -2.16 35.74 -16.51
CA GLN A 381 -2.48 35.94 -17.93
C GLN A 381 -2.45 34.64 -18.75
N ASN A 382 -1.70 33.65 -18.36
CA ASN A 382 -1.55 32.38 -19.06
C ASN A 382 -2.46 31.27 -18.55
N LEU A 383 -3.24 31.50 -17.47
CA LEU A 383 -4.10 30.52 -16.86
C LEU A 383 -5.52 30.45 -17.47
N TYR A 384 -5.63 30.61 -18.78
CA TYR A 384 -6.90 30.69 -19.50
C TYR A 384 -7.77 29.42 -19.44
N ASN A 385 -7.26 28.31 -18.92
CA ASN A 385 -8.02 27.07 -18.68
C ASN A 385 -8.54 26.93 -17.26
N LEU A 386 -8.28 27.95 -16.40
CA LEU A 386 -8.70 27.87 -15.00
C LEU A 386 -10.23 27.87 -14.90
N THR A 387 -10.77 26.89 -14.19
CA THR A 387 -12.22 26.74 -13.95
C THR A 387 -12.57 26.97 -12.48
N LYS A 388 -11.63 26.72 -11.56
CA LYS A 388 -11.83 26.93 -10.14
C LYS A 388 -10.64 27.63 -9.53
N PHE A 389 -10.89 28.78 -8.88
CA PHE A 389 -9.87 29.58 -8.21
C PHE A 389 -10.27 29.86 -6.77
N GLU A 390 -9.47 29.40 -5.84
CA GLU A 390 -9.72 29.56 -4.40
C GLU A 390 -8.67 30.47 -3.77
N LEU A 391 -9.10 31.65 -3.28
CA LEU A 391 -8.31 32.67 -2.64
C LEU A 391 -8.89 33.09 -1.27
N SER A 392 -9.78 32.28 -0.69
CA SER A 392 -10.40 32.55 0.61
C SER A 392 -9.35 32.76 1.71
N ASN A 393 -9.64 33.65 2.65
CA ASN A 393 -8.78 33.94 3.79
C ASN A 393 -7.37 34.37 3.38
N ASN A 394 -7.28 35.48 2.67
CA ASN A 394 -6.07 36.18 2.28
C ASN A 394 -6.13 37.65 2.71
N LYS A 395 -5.30 38.52 2.15
CA LYS A 395 -5.25 39.95 2.44
C LYS A 395 -5.65 40.83 1.25
N ILE A 396 -6.36 40.28 0.28
CA ILE A 396 -6.71 40.90 -1.01
C ILE A 396 -7.63 42.12 -0.78
N LYS A 397 -7.24 43.28 -1.32
CA LYS A 397 -7.98 44.52 -1.18
C LYS A 397 -8.83 44.86 -2.42
N LYS A 398 -8.43 44.38 -3.58
CA LYS A 398 -9.05 44.63 -4.86
C LYS A 398 -9.13 43.39 -5.73
N ILE A 399 -10.21 43.23 -6.47
CA ILE A 399 -10.33 42.15 -7.48
C ILE A 399 -9.74 42.74 -8.77
N GLU A 400 -8.64 42.14 -9.24
CA GLU A 400 -7.91 42.60 -10.43
C GLU A 400 -7.21 41.42 -11.12
N GLY A 401 -6.73 41.60 -12.36
CA GLY A 401 -5.93 40.58 -13.05
C GLY A 401 -6.67 39.29 -13.46
N LEU A 402 -8.00 39.31 -13.48
CA LEU A 402 -8.82 38.15 -13.82
C LEU A 402 -9.32 38.16 -15.28
N ASP A 403 -9.04 39.17 -16.05
CA ASP A 403 -9.62 39.42 -17.39
C ASP A 403 -9.46 38.26 -18.37
N HIS A 404 -8.38 37.51 -18.27
CA HIS A 404 -8.06 36.39 -19.16
C HIS A 404 -8.69 35.04 -18.70
N LEU A 405 -9.31 35.00 -17.55
CA LEU A 405 -9.86 33.77 -16.96
C LEU A 405 -11.30 33.47 -17.45
N ILE A 406 -11.51 33.52 -18.74
CA ILE A 406 -12.86 33.42 -19.38
C ILE A 406 -13.58 32.11 -19.14
N LYS A 407 -12.87 31.05 -18.74
CA LYS A 407 -13.45 29.73 -18.38
C LYS A 407 -13.71 29.56 -16.89
N LEU A 408 -13.45 30.60 -16.09
CA LEU A 408 -13.60 30.50 -14.64
C LEU A 408 -15.07 30.31 -14.24
N GLN A 409 -15.38 29.24 -13.51
CA GLN A 409 -16.73 28.89 -13.07
C GLN A 409 -16.93 29.15 -11.59
N GLU A 410 -15.91 28.94 -10.79
CA GLU A 410 -15.97 29.09 -9.34
C GLU A 410 -14.84 29.99 -8.84
N LEU A 411 -15.22 31.09 -8.16
CA LEU A 411 -14.28 32.05 -7.59
C LEU A 411 -14.59 32.22 -6.10
N PHE A 412 -13.59 31.91 -5.26
CA PHE A 412 -13.68 32.01 -3.80
C PHE A 412 -12.77 33.14 -3.31
N LEU A 413 -13.35 34.21 -2.80
CA LEU A 413 -12.68 35.41 -2.30
C LEU A 413 -13.20 35.80 -0.91
N ASP A 414 -13.91 34.91 -0.24
CA ASP A 414 -14.39 35.14 1.13
C ASP A 414 -13.24 35.37 2.14
N LYS A 415 -13.53 36.10 3.23
CA LYS A 415 -12.53 36.42 4.27
C LYS A 415 -11.28 37.13 3.70
N ASN A 416 -11.50 38.18 2.93
CA ASN A 416 -10.46 39.04 2.39
C ASN A 416 -10.68 40.50 2.88
N ARG A 417 -10.07 41.47 2.22
CA ARG A 417 -10.17 42.91 2.54
C ARG A 417 -10.78 43.73 1.38
N ILE A 418 -11.58 43.08 0.53
CA ILE A 418 -12.14 43.65 -0.66
C ILE A 418 -13.18 44.73 -0.31
N THR A 419 -13.06 45.90 -0.91
CA THR A 419 -13.94 47.03 -0.62
C THR A 419 -14.95 47.30 -1.72
N LYS A 420 -14.70 46.85 -2.94
CA LYS A 420 -15.55 47.08 -4.12
C LYS A 420 -15.70 45.81 -4.94
N LEU A 421 -16.86 45.63 -5.55
CA LEU A 421 -17.13 44.60 -6.53
C LEU A 421 -16.80 45.15 -7.92
N GLU A 422 -15.57 44.92 -8.39
CA GLU A 422 -15.04 45.37 -9.70
C GLU A 422 -14.08 44.28 -10.21
N GLY A 423 -13.68 44.33 -11.52
CA GLY A 423 -12.67 43.41 -12.08
C GLY A 423 -13.17 41.99 -12.33
N ILE A 424 -14.49 41.79 -12.41
CA ILE A 424 -15.13 40.50 -12.70
C ILE A 424 -15.92 40.54 -14.00
N GLU A 425 -15.93 41.66 -14.71
CA GLU A 425 -16.83 41.96 -15.82
C GLU A 425 -16.65 41.00 -17.01
N ASN A 426 -15.44 40.43 -17.16
CA ASN A 426 -15.08 39.50 -18.25
C ASN A 426 -15.22 38.04 -17.90
N LEU A 427 -15.68 37.71 -16.69
CA LEU A 427 -15.81 36.30 -16.22
C LEU A 427 -17.14 35.68 -16.70
N GLU A 428 -17.35 35.63 -18.02
CA GLU A 428 -18.61 35.18 -18.63
C GLU A 428 -19.06 33.76 -18.23
N SER A 429 -18.12 32.89 -17.90
CA SER A 429 -18.40 31.50 -17.46
C SER A 429 -18.68 31.36 -15.97
N LEU A 430 -18.61 32.44 -15.19
CA LEU A 430 -18.70 32.38 -13.74
C LEU A 430 -20.10 31.95 -13.29
N ILE A 431 -20.15 30.88 -12.46
CA ILE A 431 -21.36 30.28 -11.92
C ILE A 431 -21.53 30.63 -10.43
N ILE A 432 -20.41 30.61 -9.69
CA ILE A 432 -20.41 30.79 -8.24
C ILE A 432 -19.33 31.81 -7.84
N LEU A 433 -19.73 32.80 -7.04
CA LEU A 433 -18.86 33.83 -6.50
C LEU A 433 -19.04 33.96 -4.99
N PHE A 434 -17.98 33.62 -4.20
CA PHE A 434 -17.95 33.79 -2.76
C PHE A 434 -17.19 35.06 -2.40
N LEU A 435 -17.86 35.99 -1.71
CA LEU A 435 -17.30 37.28 -1.24
C LEU A 435 -17.69 37.57 0.22
N GLU A 436 -18.12 36.56 0.97
CA GLU A 436 -18.51 36.73 2.38
C GLU A 436 -17.34 37.22 3.24
N ASN A 437 -17.65 37.93 4.33
CA ASN A 437 -16.60 38.42 5.23
C ASN A 437 -15.54 39.29 4.53
N ASN A 438 -15.97 40.31 3.80
CA ASN A 438 -15.14 41.34 3.18
C ASN A 438 -15.58 42.72 3.68
N TYR A 439 -15.14 43.80 3.02
CA TYR A 439 -15.46 45.20 3.38
C TYR A 439 -16.26 45.88 2.28
N ILE A 440 -17.04 45.16 1.50
CA ILE A 440 -17.86 45.69 0.42
C ILE A 440 -19.03 46.47 1.01
N SER A 441 -19.11 47.75 0.70
CA SER A 441 -20.19 48.63 1.21
C SER A 441 -21.31 48.84 0.18
N GLU A 442 -20.98 48.72 -1.12
CA GLU A 442 -21.91 48.95 -2.23
C GLU A 442 -22.02 47.70 -3.10
N PHE A 443 -23.25 47.37 -3.48
CA PHE A 443 -23.61 46.34 -4.45
C PHE A 443 -24.80 46.83 -5.27
N ARG A 444 -24.67 46.75 -6.59
CA ARG A 444 -25.74 47.02 -7.55
C ARG A 444 -25.91 45.82 -8.47
N ILE A 445 -27.12 45.53 -8.90
CA ILE A 445 -27.38 44.43 -9.85
C ILE A 445 -26.62 44.64 -11.17
N GLY A 446 -26.43 45.92 -11.60
CA GLY A 446 -25.62 46.28 -12.76
C GLY A 446 -24.14 45.87 -12.68
N ASP A 447 -23.59 45.70 -11.46
CA ASP A 447 -22.20 45.31 -11.28
C ASP A 447 -21.94 43.85 -11.75
N ILE A 448 -23.00 43.06 -11.93
CA ILE A 448 -22.95 41.64 -12.33
C ILE A 448 -23.81 41.32 -13.57
N GLU A 449 -24.29 42.34 -14.30
CA GLU A 449 -25.22 42.11 -15.44
C GLU A 449 -24.57 41.35 -16.60
N ASN A 450 -23.25 41.51 -16.81
CA ASN A 450 -22.47 40.78 -17.80
C ASN A 450 -22.26 39.28 -17.44
N LEU A 451 -22.42 38.91 -16.17
CA LEU A 451 -22.20 37.55 -15.66
C LEU A 451 -23.46 36.67 -15.86
N LYS A 452 -23.77 36.37 -17.13
CA LYS A 452 -25.03 35.67 -17.51
C LYS A 452 -25.19 34.30 -16.90
N ASN A 453 -24.10 33.66 -16.57
CA ASN A 453 -24.07 32.31 -15.97
C ASN A 453 -24.03 32.32 -14.43
N LEU A 454 -23.95 33.51 -13.81
CA LEU A 454 -23.81 33.64 -12.37
C LEU A 454 -25.11 33.26 -11.65
N ASN A 455 -25.13 32.04 -11.09
CA ASN A 455 -26.26 31.52 -10.33
C ASN A 455 -26.19 31.90 -8.86
N PHE A 456 -24.99 31.83 -8.27
CA PHE A 456 -24.80 32.05 -6.84
C PHE A 456 -23.76 33.12 -6.57
N ILE A 457 -24.14 34.14 -5.80
CA ILE A 457 -23.25 35.15 -5.24
C ILE A 457 -23.48 35.24 -3.74
N PHE A 458 -22.42 35.20 -2.95
CA PHE A 458 -22.48 35.25 -1.49
C PHE A 458 -21.77 36.49 -0.98
N LEU A 459 -22.53 37.44 -0.40
CA LEU A 459 -22.08 38.73 0.13
C LEU A 459 -22.34 38.91 1.64
N ASN A 460 -22.70 37.84 2.33
CA ASN A 460 -22.99 37.92 3.78
C ASN A 460 -21.76 38.45 4.54
N GLU A 461 -21.97 39.03 5.72
CA GLU A 461 -20.92 39.58 6.55
C GLU A 461 -20.06 40.66 5.85
N ASN A 462 -20.67 41.42 4.92
CA ASN A 462 -20.12 42.65 4.35
C ASN A 462 -20.88 43.85 4.90
N PRO A 463 -20.26 45.05 5.05
CA PRO A 463 -20.92 46.27 5.57
C PRO A 463 -21.79 46.93 4.49
N LEU A 464 -22.64 46.16 3.79
CA LEU A 464 -23.50 46.64 2.75
C LEU A 464 -24.44 47.76 3.21
N SER A 465 -24.58 48.80 2.43
CA SER A 465 -25.58 49.85 2.62
C SER A 465 -27.02 49.30 2.60
N PRO A 466 -27.99 49.96 3.21
CA PRO A 466 -29.38 49.51 3.15
C PRO A 466 -29.93 49.30 1.72
N GLU A 467 -29.51 50.10 0.76
CA GLU A 467 -29.89 49.96 -0.62
C GLU A 467 -29.24 48.71 -1.26
N SER A 468 -27.94 48.52 -1.05
CA SER A 468 -27.21 47.32 -1.52
C SER A 468 -27.81 46.05 -0.94
N LYS A 469 -28.22 46.01 0.33
CA LYS A 469 -28.91 44.88 0.94
C LYS A 469 -30.24 44.56 0.23
N ARG A 470 -31.01 45.59 -0.17
CA ARG A 470 -32.24 45.40 -0.91
C ARG A 470 -31.97 44.80 -2.29
N GLN A 471 -30.97 45.29 -2.99
CA GLN A 471 -30.59 44.79 -4.31
C GLN A 471 -30.04 43.37 -4.25
N TYR A 472 -29.21 43.07 -3.28
CA TYR A 472 -28.71 41.70 -3.02
C TYR A 472 -29.86 40.73 -2.73
N ALA A 473 -30.80 41.11 -1.88
CA ALA A 473 -31.99 40.31 -1.56
C ALA A 473 -32.89 40.04 -2.78
N LYS A 474 -32.95 40.93 -3.77
CA LYS A 474 -33.65 40.70 -5.05
C LYS A 474 -32.91 39.61 -5.87
N LYS A 475 -31.60 39.62 -5.95
CA LYS A 475 -30.81 38.62 -6.72
C LYS A 475 -30.89 37.24 -6.10
N THR A 476 -30.92 37.11 -4.77
CA THR A 476 -30.92 35.83 -4.05
C THR A 476 -32.32 35.20 -3.92
N ARG A 477 -33.39 35.94 -4.22
CA ARG A 477 -34.78 35.42 -4.18
C ARG A 477 -35.23 34.69 -5.44
N PHE A 478 -34.44 34.74 -6.50
CA PHE A 478 -34.71 33.99 -7.72
C PHE A 478 -33.56 32.98 -7.92
N PRO A 479 -33.85 31.65 -7.79
CA PRO A 479 -32.90 30.61 -8.17
C PRO A 479 -32.71 30.58 -9.68
#